data_874bcdd6f0d6ff1b5a9d17c85f8cdafe
#
_entry.id   874bcdd6f0d6ff1b5a9d17c85f8cdafe
#
_cell.length_a   1.000
_cell.length_b   1.000
_cell.length_c   1.000
_cell.angle_alpha   90.00
_cell.angle_beta   90.00
_cell.angle_gamma   90.00
#
_symmetry.space_group_name_H-M   'P 1'
#
loop_
_entity.id
_entity.type
_entity.pdbx_description
1 polymer ?
#
loop_
_entity_poly.entity_id
_entity_poly.type
_entity_poly.pdbx_seq_one_letter_code
_entity_poly.pdbx_strand_id
1 'polypeptide(L)'
;MRINRRSMLLGGLGTALAASPTLAQDITFFRINTGGTAGTYFPIGGLIANAISNPPGSRTCADGGSCGVPGVVATAVASNGSVANVSAIAGGSAQSGFTQSDVAYWAFNASGIYEGRPKVDVLRAIANLYPETFHLVARKGAGIKTIKDLKGKRVSLDEPGSGTLVDARLILAAYGLTEKDMKAEYLKSQQAADKLKDNALDAFFSVSGWPLGAIAELAATTGIDLVPIDGPGAEKLLKQYSFFSADQIPDGAYKGVAGVKTVGVHALWTTSSKQNDELIYKIAVALWNPATRKLLDSGHAKGREIKLDSATQGLGIPLHAGAEKFYKEQGLLK
;
A
#
# COMPACT_ATOMS: atom_id res chain seq x y z
N MET A 1 -29.36 -10.37 -88.77
CA MET A 1 -28.88 -11.55 -88.06
C MET A 1 -29.17 -11.37 -86.57
N ARG A 2 -30.18 -12.07 -86.07
CA ARG A 2 -30.66 -11.93 -84.63
C ARG A 2 -29.92 -12.92 -83.77
N ILE A 3 -29.28 -12.46 -82.69
CA ILE A 3 -28.68 -13.33 -81.68
C ILE A 3 -29.52 -13.26 -80.40
N ASN A 4 -30.01 -14.42 -80.04
CA ASN A 4 -30.88 -14.70 -78.90
C ASN A 4 -30.17 -14.62 -77.58
N ARG A 5 -30.77 -13.91 -76.62
CA ARG A 5 -30.41 -13.97 -75.19
C ARG A 5 -31.17 -15.12 -74.55
N ARG A 6 -30.47 -16.08 -74.03
CA ARG A 6 -31.02 -17.04 -73.00
C ARG A 6 -30.01 -17.37 -71.99
N SER A 7 -30.24 -16.84 -70.79
CA SER A 7 -30.26 -17.48 -69.47
C SER A 7 -29.10 -18.41 -69.11
N MET A 8 -28.23 -17.94 -68.20
CA MET A 8 -27.59 -18.79 -67.22
C MET A 8 -27.80 -18.17 -65.83
N LEU A 9 -28.76 -18.75 -65.07
CA LEU A 9 -28.93 -18.61 -63.65
C LEU A 9 -27.92 -19.57 -63.00
N LEU A 10 -26.81 -19.08 -62.50
CA LEU A 10 -25.93 -19.82 -61.57
C LEU A 10 -26.26 -19.36 -60.11
N GLY A 11 -26.88 -20.28 -59.41
CA GLY A 11 -27.19 -20.10 -57.98
C GLY A 11 -25.91 -19.99 -57.16
N GLY A 12 -25.66 -18.80 -56.62
CA GLY A 12 -24.67 -18.56 -55.60
C GLY A 12 -25.23 -19.01 -54.25
N LEU A 13 -24.77 -20.15 -53.71
CA LEU A 13 -24.93 -20.47 -52.30
C LEU A 13 -24.11 -19.44 -51.50
N GLY A 14 -24.76 -18.42 -50.99
CA GLY A 14 -24.19 -17.51 -49.99
C GLY A 14 -24.07 -18.25 -48.67
N THR A 15 -22.88 -18.71 -48.31
CA THR A 15 -22.54 -19.09 -46.95
C THR A 15 -22.59 -17.83 -46.08
N ALA A 16 -23.71 -17.64 -45.39
CA ALA A 16 -23.81 -16.66 -44.30
C ALA A 16 -22.86 -17.10 -43.18
N LEU A 17 -21.68 -16.50 -43.14
CA LEU A 17 -20.86 -16.55 -41.94
C LEU A 17 -21.66 -15.87 -40.82
N ALA A 18 -22.23 -16.70 -39.94
CA ALA A 18 -22.77 -16.23 -38.67
C ALA A 18 -21.62 -15.65 -37.84
N ALA A 19 -21.43 -14.33 -37.90
CA ALA A 19 -20.60 -13.61 -36.97
C ALA A 19 -21.22 -13.80 -35.56
N SER A 20 -20.67 -14.72 -34.78
CA SER A 20 -21.02 -14.81 -33.38
C SER A 20 -20.79 -13.44 -32.76
N PRO A 21 -21.77 -12.86 -32.06
CA PRO A 21 -21.51 -11.62 -31.32
C PRO A 21 -20.42 -11.93 -30.30
N THR A 22 -19.23 -11.40 -30.51
CA THR A 22 -18.24 -11.28 -29.47
C THR A 22 -18.86 -10.36 -28.43
N LEU A 23 -19.37 -10.93 -27.34
CA LEU A 23 -19.77 -10.17 -26.16
C LEU A 23 -18.56 -9.30 -25.77
N ALA A 24 -18.69 -8.00 -25.98
CA ALA A 24 -17.68 -7.06 -25.51
C ALA A 24 -17.55 -7.29 -24.01
N GLN A 25 -16.36 -7.73 -23.58
CA GLN A 25 -16.10 -7.95 -22.16
C GLN A 25 -16.08 -6.56 -21.50
N ASP A 26 -16.98 -6.32 -20.54
CA ASP A 26 -17.04 -5.06 -19.83
C ASP A 26 -15.71 -4.81 -19.08
N ILE A 27 -15.17 -3.61 -19.26
CA ILE A 27 -13.94 -3.21 -18.59
C ILE A 27 -14.27 -2.64 -17.20
N THR A 28 -13.66 -3.22 -16.18
CA THR A 28 -13.74 -2.75 -14.81
C THR A 28 -12.43 -2.07 -14.41
N PHE A 29 -12.49 -0.75 -14.21
CA PHE A 29 -11.33 -0.02 -13.66
C PHE A 29 -11.25 -0.18 -12.15
N PHE A 30 -10.06 -0.51 -11.64
CA PHE A 30 -9.83 -0.74 -10.23
C PHE A 30 -8.62 0.07 -9.75
N ARG A 31 -8.86 1.19 -9.06
CA ARG A 31 -7.82 2.05 -8.52
C ARG A 31 -7.36 1.57 -7.15
N ILE A 32 -6.06 1.49 -6.96
CA ILE A 32 -5.40 1.20 -5.70
C ILE A 32 -4.67 2.47 -5.27
N ASN A 33 -5.24 3.24 -4.37
CA ASN A 33 -4.55 4.39 -3.78
C ASN A 33 -3.39 3.91 -2.90
N THR A 34 -2.25 4.54 -3.03
CA THR A 34 -0.99 4.09 -2.42
C THR A 34 -0.43 5.14 -1.44
N GLY A 35 0.71 5.70 -1.70
CA GLY A 35 1.39 6.77 -0.99
C GLY A 35 2.23 7.58 -1.97
N GLY A 36 3.20 8.32 -1.47
CA GLY A 36 4.20 8.99 -2.30
C GLY A 36 4.99 7.99 -3.14
N THR A 37 5.40 8.37 -4.35
CA THR A 37 6.08 7.49 -5.32
C THR A 37 7.43 6.94 -4.83
N ALA A 38 8.09 7.62 -3.90
CA ALA A 38 9.33 7.16 -3.27
C ALA A 38 9.10 6.26 -2.04
N GLY A 39 7.83 6.04 -1.65
CA GLY A 39 7.43 5.15 -0.55
C GLY A 39 7.23 3.71 -1.01
N THR A 40 7.06 2.80 -0.05
CA THR A 40 6.86 1.37 -0.31
C THR A 40 5.48 1.05 -0.90
N TYR A 41 4.44 1.80 -0.54
CA TYR A 41 3.08 1.57 -1.06
C TYR A 41 2.99 1.65 -2.57
N PHE A 42 3.66 2.62 -3.20
CA PHE A 42 3.52 2.84 -4.64
C PHE A 42 4.08 1.66 -5.48
N PRO A 43 5.33 1.20 -5.30
CA PRO A 43 5.84 0.06 -6.04
C PRO A 43 5.07 -1.23 -5.74
N ILE A 44 4.70 -1.51 -4.49
CA ILE A 44 3.88 -2.69 -4.15
C ILE A 44 2.49 -2.59 -4.80
N GLY A 45 1.86 -1.42 -4.77
CA GLY A 45 0.59 -1.17 -5.46
C GLY A 45 0.68 -1.42 -6.96
N GLY A 46 1.79 -1.03 -7.59
CA GLY A 46 2.07 -1.31 -9.00
C GLY A 46 2.18 -2.80 -9.29
N LEU A 47 2.88 -3.56 -8.45
CA LEU A 47 2.97 -5.02 -8.57
C LEU A 47 1.62 -5.69 -8.44
N ILE A 48 0.83 -5.30 -7.44
CA ILE A 48 -0.52 -5.84 -7.21
C ILE A 48 -1.46 -5.43 -8.35
N ALA A 49 -1.42 -4.18 -8.79
CA ALA A 49 -2.22 -3.73 -9.93
C ALA A 49 -1.92 -4.54 -11.20
N ASN A 50 -0.64 -4.80 -11.48
CA ASN A 50 -0.24 -5.67 -12.58
C ASN A 50 -0.77 -7.11 -12.38
N ALA A 51 -0.62 -7.66 -11.18
CA ALA A 51 -1.02 -9.03 -10.88
C ALA A 51 -2.52 -9.28 -11.05
N ILE A 52 -3.38 -8.32 -10.67
CA ILE A 52 -4.84 -8.46 -10.73
C ILE A 52 -5.45 -7.98 -12.05
N SER A 53 -4.69 -7.27 -12.89
CA SER A 53 -5.17 -6.81 -14.20
C SER A 53 -5.20 -7.95 -15.22
N ASN A 54 -6.29 -8.04 -15.98
CA ASN A 54 -6.39 -8.91 -17.14
C ASN A 54 -7.35 -8.24 -18.16
N PRO A 55 -6.87 -7.18 -18.84
CA PRO A 55 -7.70 -6.46 -19.79
C PRO A 55 -8.13 -7.32 -20.98
N PRO A 56 -9.22 -6.98 -21.68
CA PRO A 56 -9.67 -7.69 -22.88
C PRO A 56 -8.54 -7.79 -23.91
N GLY A 57 -8.40 -8.98 -24.51
CA GLY A 57 -7.34 -9.26 -25.49
C GLY A 57 -5.99 -9.66 -24.88
N SER A 58 -5.86 -9.76 -23.56
CA SER A 58 -4.68 -10.33 -22.92
C SER A 58 -4.50 -11.80 -23.30
N ARG A 59 -3.25 -12.23 -23.44
CA ARG A 59 -2.94 -13.66 -23.54
C ARG A 59 -3.40 -14.38 -22.27
N THR A 60 -3.77 -15.65 -22.39
CA THR A 60 -4.21 -16.44 -21.25
C THR A 60 -3.05 -16.68 -20.26
N CYS A 61 -3.39 -16.92 -19.01
CA CYS A 61 -2.41 -17.25 -17.98
C CYS A 61 -1.58 -18.50 -18.34
N ALA A 62 -2.20 -19.51 -18.92
CA ALA A 62 -1.55 -20.74 -19.34
C ALA A 62 -0.48 -20.49 -20.44
N ASP A 63 -0.70 -19.48 -21.29
CA ASP A 63 0.21 -19.10 -22.37
C ASP A 63 1.24 -18.04 -21.93
N GLY A 64 1.44 -17.90 -20.62
CA GLY A 64 2.36 -16.91 -20.03
C GLY A 64 1.84 -15.46 -20.08
N GLY A 65 0.53 -15.29 -20.25
CA GLY A 65 -0.17 -14.00 -20.18
C GLY A 65 -0.59 -13.63 -18.75
N SER A 66 -1.60 -12.73 -18.65
CA SER A 66 -2.12 -12.29 -17.37
C SER A 66 -2.91 -13.38 -16.64
N CYS A 67 -2.60 -13.57 -15.36
CA CYS A 67 -3.35 -14.42 -14.44
C CYS A 67 -4.31 -13.60 -13.55
N GLY A 68 -4.55 -12.36 -13.89
CA GLY A 68 -5.47 -11.46 -13.18
C GLY A 68 -6.94 -11.76 -13.45
N VAL A 69 -7.80 -10.86 -13.01
CA VAL A 69 -9.26 -10.98 -13.13
C VAL A 69 -9.69 -10.52 -14.53
N PRO A 70 -10.34 -11.38 -15.33
CA PRO A 70 -10.79 -11.01 -16.69
C PRO A 70 -11.62 -9.73 -16.72
N GLY A 71 -11.27 -8.80 -17.62
CA GLY A 71 -11.92 -7.49 -17.76
C GLY A 71 -11.44 -6.43 -16.78
N VAL A 72 -10.61 -6.76 -15.78
CA VAL A 72 -10.08 -5.77 -14.82
C VAL A 72 -8.86 -5.06 -15.38
N VAL A 73 -8.87 -3.73 -15.28
CA VAL A 73 -7.73 -2.83 -15.50
C VAL A 73 -7.44 -2.13 -14.18
N ALA A 74 -6.46 -2.62 -13.46
CA ALA A 74 -6.06 -2.04 -12.18
C ALA A 74 -4.90 -1.05 -12.34
N THR A 75 -4.90 0.00 -11.52
CA THR A 75 -3.84 1.03 -11.51
C THR A 75 -3.47 1.42 -10.09
N ALA A 76 -2.16 1.52 -9.83
CA ALA A 76 -1.65 2.14 -8.62
C ALA A 76 -1.66 3.67 -8.78
N VAL A 77 -2.24 4.36 -7.82
CA VAL A 77 -2.38 5.82 -7.84
C VAL A 77 -1.65 6.40 -6.63
N ALA A 78 -0.74 7.34 -6.89
CA ALA A 78 -0.05 8.06 -5.82
C ALA A 78 -1.05 8.89 -4.98
N SER A 79 -0.85 8.90 -3.68
CA SER A 79 -1.68 9.65 -2.74
C SER A 79 -0.83 10.18 -1.57
N ASN A 80 -1.48 10.77 -0.58
CA ASN A 80 -0.81 11.19 0.64
C ASN A 80 -0.68 10.05 1.68
N GLY A 81 -1.22 8.85 1.43
CA GLY A 81 -1.10 7.69 2.31
C GLY A 81 -2.36 7.37 3.10
N SER A 82 -2.21 6.73 4.25
CA SER A 82 -3.24 6.00 4.97
C SER A 82 -4.54 6.76 5.20
N VAL A 83 -4.48 7.95 5.78
CA VAL A 83 -5.68 8.76 6.12
C VAL A 83 -6.39 9.25 4.85
N ALA A 84 -5.62 9.67 3.83
CA ALA A 84 -6.16 10.08 2.55
C ALA A 84 -6.83 8.91 1.82
N ASN A 85 -6.25 7.71 1.89
CA ASN A 85 -6.79 6.51 1.26
C ASN A 85 -8.09 6.06 1.90
N VAL A 86 -8.17 6.05 3.23
CA VAL A 86 -9.42 5.79 3.96
C VAL A 86 -10.51 6.77 3.53
N SER A 87 -10.19 8.06 3.44
CA SER A 87 -11.15 9.08 2.99
C SER A 87 -11.60 8.86 1.55
N ALA A 88 -10.70 8.48 0.65
CA ALA A 88 -11.01 8.20 -0.76
C ALA A 88 -11.90 6.95 -0.93
N ILE A 89 -11.65 5.90 -0.14
CA ILE A 89 -12.48 4.68 -0.11
C ILE A 89 -13.87 5.00 0.43
N ALA A 90 -13.96 5.72 1.55
CA ALA A 90 -15.23 6.12 2.16
C ALA A 90 -16.08 6.97 1.23
N GLY A 91 -15.45 7.91 0.52
CA GLY A 91 -16.08 8.79 -0.47
C GLY A 91 -16.33 8.14 -1.84
N GLY A 92 -15.88 6.90 -2.08
CA GLY A 92 -16.08 6.18 -3.34
C GLY A 92 -15.19 6.66 -4.50
N SER A 93 -14.19 7.52 -4.25
CA SER A 93 -13.26 8.01 -5.28
C SER A 93 -12.12 7.03 -5.59
N ALA A 94 -11.90 6.03 -4.74
CA ALA A 94 -11.00 4.90 -4.97
C ALA A 94 -11.72 3.59 -4.65
N GLN A 95 -11.46 2.54 -5.43
CA GLN A 95 -11.99 1.21 -5.18
C GLN A 95 -11.27 0.54 -4.01
N SER A 96 -9.99 0.82 -3.86
CA SER A 96 -9.16 0.28 -2.78
C SER A 96 -7.98 1.22 -2.46
N GLY A 97 -7.27 0.92 -1.38
CA GLY A 97 -6.06 1.64 -1.04
C GLY A 97 -5.28 0.95 0.09
N PHE A 98 -4.02 1.33 0.22
CA PHE A 98 -3.20 0.85 1.32
C PHE A 98 -3.36 1.78 2.53
N THR A 99 -3.41 1.19 3.71
CA THR A 99 -3.49 1.94 4.96
C THR A 99 -2.79 1.17 6.08
N GLN A 100 -2.25 1.89 7.02
CA GLN A 100 -1.73 1.30 8.25
C GLN A 100 -2.86 0.73 9.09
N SER A 101 -2.60 -0.33 9.82
CA SER A 101 -3.59 -1.06 10.62
C SER A 101 -4.19 -0.23 11.75
N ASP A 102 -3.41 0.67 12.34
CA ASP A 102 -3.85 1.65 13.34
C ASP A 102 -4.84 2.66 12.78
N VAL A 103 -4.51 3.27 11.63
CA VAL A 103 -5.39 4.23 10.93
C VAL A 103 -6.68 3.55 10.51
N ALA A 104 -6.61 2.31 9.98
CA ALA A 104 -7.79 1.53 9.62
C ALA A 104 -8.67 1.25 10.83
N TYR A 105 -8.07 0.80 11.93
CA TYR A 105 -8.75 0.53 13.20
C TYR A 105 -9.48 1.76 13.74
N TRP A 106 -8.78 2.90 13.79
CA TRP A 106 -9.37 4.14 14.30
C TRP A 106 -10.48 4.67 13.41
N ALA A 107 -10.32 4.60 12.10
CA ALA A 107 -11.35 5.03 11.17
C ALA A 107 -12.62 4.18 11.30
N PHE A 108 -12.47 2.86 11.40
CA PHE A 108 -13.59 1.93 11.53
C PHE A 108 -14.32 2.07 12.88
N ASN A 109 -13.58 2.33 13.98
CA ASN A 109 -14.12 2.42 15.33
C ASN A 109 -14.46 3.85 15.78
N ALA A 110 -14.20 4.88 14.98
CA ALA A 110 -14.32 6.31 15.37
C ALA A 110 -13.53 6.63 16.65
N SER A 111 -12.30 6.16 16.74
CA SER A 111 -11.40 6.38 17.89
C SER A 111 -10.07 7.01 17.45
N GLY A 112 -9.18 7.32 18.41
CA GLY A 112 -7.90 7.94 18.12
C GLY A 112 -8.05 9.22 17.29
N ILE A 113 -7.41 9.31 16.14
CA ILE A 113 -7.49 10.49 15.25
C ILE A 113 -8.87 10.70 14.61
N TYR A 114 -9.77 9.73 14.72
CA TYR A 114 -11.16 9.81 14.24
C TYR A 114 -12.16 10.02 15.39
N GLU A 115 -11.70 10.24 16.61
CA GLU A 115 -12.59 10.56 17.74
C GLU A 115 -13.43 11.81 17.44
N GLY A 116 -14.73 11.74 17.73
CA GLY A 116 -15.69 12.79 17.40
C GLY A 116 -16.09 12.89 15.92
N ARG A 117 -15.62 12.00 15.06
CA ARG A 117 -16.01 11.89 13.65
C ARG A 117 -16.92 10.68 13.42
N PRO A 118 -17.74 10.67 12.35
CA PRO A 118 -18.48 9.47 11.96
C PRO A 118 -17.53 8.27 11.71
N LYS A 119 -18.00 7.09 12.10
CA LYS A 119 -17.31 5.83 11.75
C LYS A 119 -17.20 5.66 10.24
N VAL A 120 -16.08 5.14 9.77
CA VAL A 120 -15.94 4.68 8.40
C VAL A 120 -16.31 3.20 8.36
N ASP A 121 -17.58 2.91 8.63
CA ASP A 121 -18.14 1.55 8.77
C ASP A 121 -18.15 0.75 7.46
N VAL A 122 -17.95 1.40 6.32
CA VAL A 122 -17.80 0.74 5.01
C VAL A 122 -16.39 0.18 4.79
N LEU A 123 -15.40 0.54 5.61
CA LEU A 123 -14.02 0.10 5.41
C LEU A 123 -13.88 -1.40 5.66
N ARG A 124 -13.21 -2.12 4.75
CA ARG A 124 -12.96 -3.56 4.83
C ARG A 124 -11.52 -3.86 4.44
N ALA A 125 -10.94 -4.88 5.06
CA ALA A 125 -9.64 -5.40 4.65
C ALA A 125 -9.79 -6.40 3.49
N ILE A 126 -8.86 -6.35 2.53
CA ILE A 126 -8.65 -7.43 1.56
C ILE A 126 -7.55 -8.35 2.10
N ALA A 127 -6.45 -7.80 2.59
CA ALA A 127 -5.33 -8.55 3.14
C ALA A 127 -4.45 -7.69 4.06
N ASN A 128 -3.79 -8.31 5.03
CA ASN A 128 -2.54 -7.81 5.58
C ASN A 128 -1.41 -8.10 4.59
N LEU A 129 -0.56 -7.12 4.32
CA LEU A 129 0.48 -7.24 3.30
C LEU A 129 1.86 -7.51 3.92
N TYR A 130 2.36 -6.59 4.71
CA TYR A 130 3.70 -6.67 5.32
C TYR A 130 3.81 -5.74 6.52
N PRO A 131 4.79 -5.95 7.42
CA PRO A 131 5.08 -5.02 8.50
C PRO A 131 5.74 -3.75 7.96
N GLU A 132 5.29 -2.62 8.46
CA GLU A 132 5.88 -1.30 8.25
C GLU A 132 6.66 -0.88 9.48
N THR A 133 7.86 -0.45 9.26
CA THR A 133 8.82 -0.11 10.30
C THR A 133 8.90 1.41 10.46
N PHE A 134 8.95 1.88 11.68
CA PHE A 134 9.12 3.30 11.98
C PHE A 134 10.59 3.69 11.82
N HIS A 135 10.83 4.68 10.96
CA HIS A 135 12.14 5.28 10.77
C HIS A 135 12.15 6.67 11.36
N LEU A 136 13.15 6.98 12.16
CA LEU A 136 13.57 8.35 12.43
C LEU A 136 14.96 8.52 11.82
N VAL A 137 15.02 9.24 10.72
CA VAL A 137 16.24 9.49 9.97
C VAL A 137 16.82 10.83 10.40
N ALA A 138 18.05 10.84 10.83
CA ALA A 138 18.78 12.04 11.21
C ALA A 138 19.92 12.34 10.23
N ARG A 139 20.16 13.60 9.96
CA ARG A 139 21.33 14.04 9.22
C ARG A 139 22.58 13.72 10.03
N LYS A 140 23.57 13.13 9.39
CA LYS A 140 24.83 12.77 10.03
C LYS A 140 25.47 14.01 10.68
N GLY A 141 25.82 13.89 11.94
CA GLY A 141 26.40 15.00 12.72
C GLY A 141 25.38 16.03 13.25
N ALA A 142 24.06 15.83 13.11
CA ALA A 142 23.03 16.72 13.68
C ALA A 142 22.93 16.63 15.22
N GLY A 143 23.64 15.68 15.84
CA GLY A 143 23.61 15.46 17.30
C GLY A 143 22.28 14.90 17.81
N ILE A 144 21.56 14.15 16.97
CA ILE A 144 20.28 13.50 17.30
C ILE A 144 20.56 12.02 17.48
N LYS A 145 20.49 11.54 18.72
CA LYS A 145 20.71 10.13 19.09
C LYS A 145 19.49 9.49 19.74
N THR A 146 18.57 10.32 20.23
CA THR A 146 17.33 9.91 20.89
C THR A 146 16.17 10.79 20.42
N ILE A 147 14.94 10.35 20.63
CA ILE A 147 13.73 11.16 20.34
C ILE A 147 13.76 12.52 21.05
N LYS A 148 14.34 12.59 22.25
CA LYS A 148 14.41 13.84 23.04
C LYS A 148 15.32 14.89 22.41
N ASP A 149 16.30 14.48 21.61
CA ASP A 149 17.22 15.39 20.91
C ASP A 149 16.55 16.13 19.74
N LEU A 150 15.31 15.78 19.40
CA LEU A 150 14.52 16.51 18.40
C LEU A 150 14.11 17.92 18.86
N LYS A 151 14.19 18.21 20.17
CA LYS A 151 13.81 19.53 20.70
C LYS A 151 14.64 20.64 20.04
N GLY A 152 13.93 21.63 19.47
CA GLY A 152 14.52 22.76 18.76
C GLY A 152 15.07 22.46 17.37
N LYS A 153 15.06 21.19 16.91
CA LYS A 153 15.54 20.78 15.59
C LYS A 153 14.50 21.04 14.49
N ARG A 154 14.93 21.08 13.23
CA ARG A 154 14.08 21.10 12.02
C ARG A 154 13.70 19.67 11.69
N VAL A 155 12.44 19.29 11.86
CA VAL A 155 12.00 17.91 11.75
C VAL A 155 10.78 17.81 10.86
N SER A 156 10.84 16.98 9.83
CA SER A 156 9.65 16.65 9.05
C SER A 156 8.91 15.46 9.68
N LEU A 157 7.61 15.66 9.86
CA LEU A 157 6.69 14.67 10.43
C LEU A 157 5.87 13.94 9.35
N ASP A 158 6.22 14.15 8.06
CA ASP A 158 5.46 13.77 6.87
C ASP A 158 4.24 14.68 6.62
N GLU A 159 3.56 14.47 5.49
CA GLU A 159 2.51 15.36 5.00
C GLU A 159 1.13 15.10 5.63
N PRO A 160 0.23 16.10 5.63
CA PRO A 160 -1.17 15.90 6.02
C PRO A 160 -1.84 14.82 5.17
N GLY A 161 -2.54 13.91 5.84
CA GLY A 161 -3.19 12.76 5.19
C GLY A 161 -2.35 11.49 5.19
N SER A 162 -1.06 11.54 5.61
CA SER A 162 -0.22 10.37 5.79
C SER A 162 -0.48 9.67 7.14
N GLY A 163 -0.20 8.37 7.17
CA GLY A 163 -0.16 7.63 8.44
C GLY A 163 1.10 7.98 9.23
N THR A 164 2.22 8.22 8.57
CA THR A 164 3.48 8.65 9.23
C THR A 164 3.29 9.88 10.10
N LEU A 165 2.53 10.89 9.66
CA LEU A 165 2.24 12.07 10.48
C LEU A 165 1.48 11.71 11.76
N VAL A 166 0.53 10.78 11.65
CA VAL A 166 -0.21 10.27 12.80
C VAL A 166 0.73 9.61 13.80
N ASP A 167 1.54 8.71 13.30
CA ASP A 167 2.47 7.91 14.11
C ASP A 167 3.58 8.76 14.72
N ALA A 168 4.13 9.72 13.97
CA ALA A 168 5.12 10.66 14.48
C ALA A 168 4.59 11.43 15.70
N ARG A 169 3.33 11.85 15.66
CA ARG A 169 2.68 12.51 16.82
C ARG A 169 2.54 11.60 18.02
N LEU A 170 2.19 10.33 17.80
CA LEU A 170 2.11 9.34 18.87
C LEU A 170 3.47 9.06 19.50
N ILE A 171 4.50 8.91 18.67
CA ILE A 171 5.87 8.73 19.14
C ILE A 171 6.28 9.94 19.97
N LEU A 172 6.14 11.15 19.45
CA LEU A 172 6.49 12.36 20.20
C LEU A 172 5.78 12.41 21.54
N ALA A 173 4.47 12.17 21.59
CA ALA A 173 3.67 12.15 22.80
C ALA A 173 4.14 11.07 23.80
N ALA A 174 4.54 9.89 23.33
CA ALA A 174 5.06 8.82 24.18
C ALA A 174 6.38 9.19 24.88
N TYR A 175 7.18 10.04 24.23
CA TYR A 175 8.46 10.56 24.79
C TYR A 175 8.31 11.93 25.47
N GLY A 176 7.09 12.44 25.61
CA GLY A 176 6.80 13.72 26.27
C GLY A 176 7.10 14.95 25.43
N LEU A 177 7.08 14.81 24.12
CA LEU A 177 7.26 15.90 23.15
C LEU A 177 5.98 16.14 22.35
N THR A 178 5.93 17.31 21.75
CA THR A 178 4.89 17.72 20.78
C THR A 178 5.55 18.38 19.57
N GLU A 179 4.79 18.65 18.52
CA GLU A 179 5.26 19.38 17.35
C GLU A 179 5.77 20.79 17.71
N LYS A 180 5.29 21.39 18.80
CA LYS A 180 5.69 22.72 19.28
C LYS A 180 7.10 22.74 19.88
N ASP A 181 7.65 21.57 20.25
CA ASP A 181 8.99 21.47 20.80
C ASP A 181 10.08 21.51 19.72
N MET A 182 9.71 21.55 18.43
CA MET A 182 10.62 21.55 17.30
C MET A 182 10.17 22.51 16.21
N LYS A 183 11.01 22.72 15.21
CA LYS A 183 10.63 23.41 13.96
C LYS A 183 10.03 22.35 13.02
N ALA A 184 8.74 22.05 13.24
CA ALA A 184 8.03 21.00 12.51
C ALA A 184 7.80 21.41 11.04
N GLU A 185 8.07 20.49 10.13
CA GLU A 185 7.75 20.56 8.70
C GLU A 185 6.88 19.37 8.32
N TYR A 186 6.13 19.53 7.21
CA TYR A 186 5.17 18.51 6.75
C TYR A 186 5.42 18.19 5.27
N LEU A 187 6.44 17.34 5.04
CA LEU A 187 7.00 17.06 3.73
C LEU A 187 6.91 15.57 3.43
N LYS A 188 6.61 15.22 2.19
CA LYS A 188 6.77 13.83 1.69
C LYS A 188 8.20 13.34 1.91
N SER A 189 8.37 12.04 2.09
CA SER A 189 9.68 11.44 2.39
C SER A 189 10.78 11.86 1.41
N GLN A 190 10.49 11.98 0.09
CA GLN A 190 11.49 12.45 -0.89
C GLN A 190 11.86 13.91 -0.65
N GLN A 191 10.90 14.79 -0.44
CA GLN A 191 11.16 16.22 -0.19
C GLN A 191 11.93 16.42 1.13
N ALA A 192 11.61 15.61 2.15
CA ALA A 192 12.34 15.61 3.42
C ALA A 192 13.79 15.15 3.22
N ALA A 193 14.00 14.10 2.42
CA ALA A 193 15.33 13.61 2.05
C ALA A 193 16.14 14.66 1.30
N ASP A 194 15.56 15.34 0.33
CA ASP A 194 16.22 16.41 -0.44
C ASP A 194 16.65 17.56 0.50
N LYS A 195 15.76 18.03 1.38
CA LYS A 195 16.10 19.07 2.37
C LYS A 195 17.15 18.62 3.38
N LEU A 196 17.15 17.34 3.77
CA LEU A 196 18.15 16.80 4.68
C LEU A 196 19.54 16.78 4.00
N LYS A 197 19.59 16.38 2.73
CA LYS A 197 20.77 16.42 1.87
C LYS A 197 21.34 17.84 1.75
N ASP A 198 20.46 18.84 1.58
CA ASP A 198 20.81 20.24 1.46
C ASP A 198 21.09 20.94 2.81
N ASN A 199 21.15 20.17 3.91
CA ASN A 199 21.34 20.69 5.27
C ASN A 199 20.23 21.70 5.70
N ALA A 200 19.07 21.65 5.07
CA ALA A 200 17.89 22.45 5.40
C ALA A 200 16.94 21.76 6.40
N LEU A 201 17.15 20.46 6.65
CA LEU A 201 16.42 19.65 7.62
C LEU A 201 17.42 18.88 8.51
N ASP A 202 17.06 18.61 9.74
CA ASP A 202 17.91 17.89 10.68
C ASP A 202 17.48 16.43 10.85
N ALA A 203 16.15 16.14 10.76
CA ALA A 203 15.60 14.79 10.82
C ALA A 203 14.24 14.71 10.13
N PHE A 204 13.81 13.50 9.81
CA PHE A 204 12.45 13.23 9.38
C PHE A 204 11.95 11.86 9.83
N PHE A 205 10.65 11.74 10.04
CA PHE A 205 9.95 10.48 10.28
C PHE A 205 9.50 9.86 8.96
N SER A 206 9.50 8.53 8.91
CA SER A 206 8.86 7.75 7.86
C SER A 206 8.41 6.41 8.42
N VAL A 207 7.18 6.00 8.14
CA VAL A 207 6.67 4.66 8.45
C VAL A 207 6.43 3.93 7.14
N SER A 208 7.21 2.89 6.91
CA SER A 208 7.22 2.20 5.63
C SER A 208 7.95 0.85 5.72
N GLY A 209 7.82 0.05 4.69
CA GLY A 209 8.73 -1.08 4.50
C GLY A 209 10.15 -0.61 4.20
N TRP A 210 11.15 -1.32 4.70
CA TRP A 210 12.56 -1.07 4.36
C TRP A 210 13.06 -2.10 3.32
N PRO A 211 14.06 -1.76 2.46
CA PRO A 211 14.66 -0.43 2.31
C PRO A 211 13.72 0.56 1.62
N LEU A 212 13.63 1.80 2.14
CA LEU A 212 12.91 2.89 1.51
C LEU A 212 13.84 3.63 0.53
N GLY A 213 13.40 3.85 -0.71
CA GLY A 213 14.24 4.43 -1.76
C GLY A 213 14.91 5.76 -1.38
N ALA A 214 14.16 6.71 -0.84
CA ALA A 214 14.68 8.01 -0.40
C ALA A 214 15.76 7.88 0.70
N ILE A 215 15.58 6.96 1.65
CA ILE A 215 16.55 6.72 2.72
C ILE A 215 17.80 6.00 2.17
N ALA A 216 17.62 5.04 1.26
CA ALA A 216 18.71 4.32 0.63
C ALA A 216 19.61 5.25 -0.21
N GLU A 217 19.03 6.20 -0.93
CA GLU A 217 19.75 7.24 -1.67
C GLU A 217 20.56 8.14 -0.74
N LEU A 218 19.93 8.64 0.34
CA LEU A 218 20.63 9.45 1.35
C LEU A 218 21.78 8.70 1.99
N ALA A 219 21.57 7.46 2.39
CA ALA A 219 22.60 6.64 3.01
C ALA A 219 23.81 6.43 2.08
N ALA A 220 23.55 6.28 0.77
CA ALA A 220 24.59 6.05 -0.22
C ALA A 220 25.37 7.34 -0.61
N THR A 221 24.77 8.51 -0.52
CA THR A 221 25.33 9.77 -1.02
C THR A 221 25.83 10.71 0.08
N THR A 222 25.01 10.97 1.08
CA THR A 222 25.26 11.99 2.11
C THR A 222 25.67 11.35 3.44
N GLY A 223 25.23 10.11 3.68
CA GLY A 223 25.30 9.46 4.98
C GLY A 223 24.25 10.01 5.95
N ILE A 224 23.68 9.11 6.72
CA ILE A 224 22.66 9.38 7.72
C ILE A 224 22.92 8.58 8.99
N ASP A 225 22.20 8.93 10.03
CA ASP A 225 22.04 8.10 11.22
C ASP A 225 20.57 7.70 11.35
N LEU A 226 20.29 6.46 11.75
CA LEU A 226 18.97 6.06 12.23
C LEU A 226 18.91 6.27 13.74
N VAL A 227 17.82 6.84 14.21
CA VAL A 227 17.60 7.09 15.64
C VAL A 227 16.67 6.00 16.18
N PRO A 228 17.05 5.28 17.27
CA PRO A 228 16.21 4.24 17.83
C PRO A 228 14.92 4.81 18.42
N ILE A 229 13.84 4.04 18.28
CA ILE A 229 12.54 4.26 18.93
C ILE A 229 12.36 3.10 19.90
N ASP A 230 13.01 3.19 21.07
CA ASP A 230 13.09 2.12 22.06
C ASP A 230 12.93 2.64 23.50
N GLY A 231 13.08 1.76 24.49
CA GLY A 231 12.98 2.09 25.90
C GLY A 231 11.57 2.46 26.35
N PRO A 232 11.42 3.24 27.45
CA PRO A 232 10.13 3.47 28.10
C PRO A 232 9.05 4.10 27.21
N GLY A 233 9.43 4.93 26.23
CA GLY A 233 8.49 5.53 25.29
C GLY A 233 7.89 4.48 24.32
N ALA A 234 8.73 3.62 23.77
CA ALA A 234 8.28 2.51 22.93
C ALA A 234 7.45 1.50 23.73
N GLU A 235 7.88 1.14 24.94
CA GLU A 235 7.13 0.24 25.82
C GLU A 235 5.73 0.78 26.14
N LYS A 236 5.61 2.09 26.36
CA LYS A 236 4.32 2.77 26.57
C LYS A 236 3.43 2.63 25.33
N LEU A 237 3.94 2.84 24.12
CA LEU A 237 3.21 2.68 22.86
C LEU A 237 2.70 1.25 22.68
N LEU A 238 3.60 0.26 22.84
CA LEU A 238 3.28 -1.16 22.69
C LEU A 238 2.24 -1.64 23.73
N LYS A 239 2.28 -1.10 24.94
CA LYS A 239 1.28 -1.41 25.98
C LYS A 239 -0.07 -0.77 25.72
N GLN A 240 -0.07 0.44 25.16
CA GLN A 240 -1.28 1.23 24.94
C GLN A 240 -2.04 0.79 23.69
N TYR A 241 -1.34 0.33 22.65
CA TYR A 241 -1.92 0.08 21.32
C TYR A 241 -1.51 -1.30 20.82
N SER A 242 -2.47 -2.20 20.70
CA SER A 242 -2.26 -3.61 20.29
C SER A 242 -1.90 -3.79 18.81
N PHE A 243 -2.06 -2.76 17.98
CA PHE A 243 -1.67 -2.78 16.57
C PHE A 243 -0.20 -2.42 16.34
N PHE A 244 0.52 -1.95 17.36
CA PHE A 244 1.96 -1.79 17.29
C PHE A 244 2.69 -3.03 17.81
N SER A 245 3.85 -3.29 17.24
CA SER A 245 4.76 -4.36 17.62
C SER A 245 6.19 -3.84 17.78
N ALA A 246 6.99 -4.51 18.60
CA ALA A 246 8.43 -4.28 18.58
C ALA A 246 8.99 -4.69 17.23
N ASP A 247 9.87 -3.88 16.66
CA ASP A 247 10.48 -4.10 15.36
C ASP A 247 11.95 -3.64 15.36
N GLN A 248 12.64 -3.89 14.26
CA GLN A 248 14.01 -3.44 14.06
C GLN A 248 14.31 -3.17 12.60
N ILE A 249 15.16 -2.19 12.35
CA ILE A 249 15.83 -2.03 11.08
C ILE A 249 17.20 -2.71 11.23
N PRO A 250 17.48 -3.81 10.49
CA PRO A 250 18.72 -4.55 10.71
C PRO A 250 19.95 -3.83 10.16
N ASP A 251 21.12 -4.23 10.62
CA ASP A 251 22.38 -3.84 10.01
C ASP A 251 22.38 -4.21 8.53
N GLY A 252 22.87 -3.30 7.68
CA GLY A 252 22.92 -3.50 6.23
C GLY A 252 21.60 -3.23 5.49
N ALA A 253 20.50 -2.90 6.15
CA ALA A 253 19.28 -2.42 5.49
C ALA A 253 19.55 -1.19 4.63
N TYR A 254 20.43 -0.31 5.10
CA TYR A 254 20.93 0.86 4.40
C TYR A 254 22.46 0.88 4.41
N LYS A 255 23.06 1.20 3.27
CA LYS A 255 24.53 1.15 3.11
C LYS A 255 25.26 2.05 4.11
N GLY A 256 26.11 1.46 4.94
CA GLY A 256 26.93 2.18 5.91
C GLY A 256 26.18 2.78 7.10
N VAL A 257 24.95 2.34 7.34
CA VAL A 257 24.10 2.77 8.45
C VAL A 257 23.90 1.59 9.39
N ALA A 258 24.12 1.83 10.68
CA ALA A 258 23.87 0.83 11.73
C ALA A 258 22.35 0.61 11.90
N GLY A 259 21.98 -0.62 12.18
CA GLY A 259 20.61 -0.99 12.49
C GLY A 259 20.15 -0.42 13.84
N VAL A 260 18.85 -0.30 14.04
CA VAL A 260 18.25 0.22 15.27
C VAL A 260 17.01 -0.57 15.67
N LYS A 261 16.75 -0.62 16.99
CA LYS A 261 15.46 -1.06 17.51
C LYS A 261 14.42 0.03 17.29
N THR A 262 13.21 -0.38 16.96
CA THR A 262 12.10 0.53 16.72
C THR A 262 10.76 -0.17 16.98
N VAL A 263 9.68 0.42 16.53
CA VAL A 263 8.35 -0.15 16.55
C VAL A 263 7.82 -0.28 15.13
N GLY A 264 6.82 -1.12 14.93
CA GLY A 264 6.20 -1.37 13.65
C GLY A 264 4.68 -1.43 13.72
N VAL A 265 4.07 -1.30 12.55
CA VAL A 265 2.64 -1.43 12.30
C VAL A 265 2.45 -2.26 11.03
N HIS A 266 1.24 -2.68 10.68
CA HIS A 266 1.02 -3.45 9.45
C HIS A 266 0.47 -2.59 8.32
N ALA A 267 0.95 -2.85 7.09
CA ALA A 267 0.34 -2.37 5.87
C ALA A 267 -0.85 -3.26 5.51
N LEU A 268 -2.04 -2.69 5.45
CA LEU A 268 -3.26 -3.37 5.01
C LEU A 268 -3.64 -2.93 3.60
N TRP A 269 -4.11 -3.86 2.79
CA TRP A 269 -4.87 -3.53 1.60
C TRP A 269 -6.35 -3.48 1.96
N THR A 270 -6.95 -2.31 1.79
CA THR A 270 -8.33 -2.04 2.20
C THR A 270 -9.20 -1.64 1.02
N THR A 271 -10.51 -1.83 1.18
CA THR A 271 -11.55 -1.53 0.20
C THR A 271 -12.84 -1.13 0.91
N SER A 272 -13.91 -0.88 0.16
CA SER A 272 -15.24 -0.60 0.71
C SER A 272 -16.12 -1.85 0.68
N SER A 273 -16.95 -2.05 1.71
CA SER A 273 -18.02 -3.07 1.72
C SER A 273 -19.03 -2.92 0.57
N LYS A 274 -18.98 -1.81 -0.15
CA LYS A 274 -19.82 -1.55 -1.33
C LYS A 274 -19.25 -2.14 -2.62
N GLN A 275 -18.00 -2.64 -2.61
CA GLN A 275 -17.45 -3.34 -3.77
C GLN A 275 -18.16 -4.68 -3.95
N ASN A 276 -18.22 -5.15 -5.21
CA ASN A 276 -18.86 -6.42 -5.53
C ASN A 276 -18.08 -7.60 -4.91
N ASP A 277 -18.78 -8.49 -4.21
CA ASP A 277 -18.18 -9.62 -3.47
C ASP A 277 -17.43 -10.57 -4.41
N GLU A 278 -18.00 -10.87 -5.58
CA GLU A 278 -17.39 -11.77 -6.56
C GLU A 278 -16.12 -11.14 -7.17
N LEU A 279 -16.11 -9.82 -7.39
CA LEU A 279 -14.91 -9.10 -7.85
C LEU A 279 -13.80 -9.19 -6.81
N ILE A 280 -14.08 -8.89 -5.55
CA ILE A 280 -13.04 -8.94 -4.49
C ILE A 280 -12.59 -10.37 -4.22
N TYR A 281 -13.47 -11.37 -4.33
CA TYR A 281 -13.09 -12.78 -4.28
C TYR A 281 -12.08 -13.12 -5.40
N LYS A 282 -12.37 -12.77 -6.65
CA LYS A 282 -11.46 -13.00 -7.79
C LYS A 282 -10.14 -12.24 -7.65
N ILE A 283 -10.18 -11.03 -7.11
CA ILE A 283 -8.98 -10.25 -6.80
C ILE A 283 -8.13 -10.97 -5.74
N ALA A 284 -8.73 -11.54 -4.69
CA ALA A 284 -8.01 -12.33 -3.70
C ALA A 284 -7.38 -13.58 -4.34
N VAL A 285 -8.11 -14.31 -5.19
CA VAL A 285 -7.57 -15.45 -5.95
C VAL A 285 -6.37 -15.02 -6.81
N ALA A 286 -6.47 -13.89 -7.52
CA ALA A 286 -5.40 -13.37 -8.36
C ALA A 286 -4.17 -12.94 -7.54
N LEU A 287 -4.36 -12.33 -6.37
CA LEU A 287 -3.27 -11.91 -5.48
C LEU A 287 -2.41 -13.11 -5.04
N TRP A 288 -3.05 -14.24 -4.74
CA TRP A 288 -2.38 -15.38 -4.11
C TRP A 288 -1.98 -16.49 -5.10
N ASN A 289 -2.07 -16.26 -6.41
CA ASN A 289 -1.65 -17.26 -7.37
C ASN A 289 -0.11 -17.31 -7.52
N PRO A 290 0.44 -18.44 -8.04
CA PRO A 290 1.90 -18.61 -8.19
C PRO A 290 2.58 -17.58 -9.10
N ALA A 291 1.88 -17.04 -10.11
CA ALA A 291 2.43 -16.01 -10.99
C ALA A 291 2.62 -14.68 -10.24
N THR A 292 1.62 -14.29 -9.44
CA THR A 292 1.70 -13.13 -8.56
C THR A 292 2.81 -13.29 -7.52
N ARG A 293 2.99 -14.50 -6.96
CA ARG A 293 4.07 -14.77 -6.02
C ARG A 293 5.45 -14.44 -6.62
N LYS A 294 5.71 -14.92 -7.86
CA LYS A 294 6.95 -14.62 -8.59
C LYS A 294 7.14 -13.13 -8.83
N LEU A 295 6.06 -12.44 -9.20
CA LEU A 295 6.07 -10.99 -9.43
C LEU A 295 6.42 -10.22 -8.15
N LEU A 296 5.80 -10.55 -7.03
CA LEU A 296 6.06 -9.92 -5.74
C LEU A 296 7.49 -10.20 -5.25
N ASP A 297 7.98 -11.45 -5.37
CA ASP A 297 9.31 -11.86 -4.94
C ASP A 297 10.42 -11.13 -5.68
N SER A 298 10.24 -10.88 -6.97
CA SER A 298 11.25 -10.22 -7.80
C SER A 298 11.12 -8.70 -7.84
N GLY A 299 9.91 -8.16 -7.58
CA GLY A 299 9.61 -6.75 -7.79
C GLY A 299 10.01 -5.84 -6.64
N HIS A 300 9.96 -6.30 -5.40
CA HIS A 300 10.31 -5.49 -4.23
C HIS A 300 10.69 -6.36 -3.03
N ALA A 301 11.61 -5.87 -2.17
CA ALA A 301 12.01 -6.58 -0.96
C ALA A 301 10.81 -6.94 -0.07
N LYS A 302 9.91 -5.99 0.20
CA LYS A 302 8.68 -6.19 0.96
C LYS A 302 7.65 -7.08 0.23
N GLY A 303 7.74 -7.22 -1.09
CA GLY A 303 6.93 -8.19 -1.82
C GLY A 303 7.13 -9.62 -1.35
N ARG A 304 8.33 -9.97 -0.89
CA ARG A 304 8.65 -11.30 -0.33
C ARG A 304 7.96 -11.58 1.00
N GLU A 305 7.56 -10.53 1.72
CA GLU A 305 6.89 -10.63 3.02
C GLU A 305 5.37 -10.71 2.90
N ILE A 306 4.80 -10.40 1.72
CA ILE A 306 3.38 -10.57 1.42
C ILE A 306 3.08 -12.06 1.29
N LYS A 307 2.51 -12.68 2.31
CA LYS A 307 2.27 -14.13 2.38
C LYS A 307 0.83 -14.44 2.71
N LEU A 308 0.32 -15.53 2.14
CA LEU A 308 -1.05 -15.98 2.39
C LEU A 308 -1.27 -16.30 3.88
N ASP A 309 -0.30 -16.92 4.54
CA ASP A 309 -0.40 -17.37 5.94
C ASP A 309 -0.59 -16.21 6.94
N SER A 310 -0.11 -15.02 6.60
CA SER A 310 -0.25 -13.81 7.43
C SER A 310 -1.36 -12.87 6.96
N ALA A 311 -2.01 -13.16 5.83
CA ALA A 311 -2.95 -12.25 5.17
C ALA A 311 -4.17 -11.84 6.02
N THR A 312 -4.56 -12.68 6.98
CA THR A 312 -5.70 -12.43 7.87
C THR A 312 -5.32 -12.01 9.28
N GLN A 313 -4.02 -11.83 9.55
CA GLN A 313 -3.52 -11.48 10.88
C GLN A 313 -3.47 -9.97 11.09
N GLY A 314 -3.76 -9.49 12.30
CA GLY A 314 -3.58 -8.09 12.70
C GLY A 314 -4.41 -7.06 11.95
N LEU A 315 -5.53 -7.45 11.34
CA LEU A 315 -6.33 -6.57 10.48
C LEU A 315 -6.99 -5.42 11.26
N GLY A 316 -7.47 -5.67 12.48
CA GLY A 316 -8.15 -4.66 13.31
C GLY A 316 -9.52 -4.18 12.78
N ILE A 317 -9.87 -4.54 11.54
CA ILE A 317 -11.14 -4.26 10.88
C ILE A 317 -11.67 -5.54 10.19
N PRO A 318 -12.98 -5.65 9.89
CA PRO A 318 -13.53 -6.80 9.20
C PRO A 318 -12.94 -6.97 7.79
N LEU A 319 -12.83 -8.22 7.36
CA LEU A 319 -12.58 -8.57 5.97
C LEU A 319 -13.75 -8.15 5.07
N HIS A 320 -13.47 -7.92 3.80
CA HIS A 320 -14.50 -7.86 2.76
C HIS A 320 -15.07 -9.27 2.53
N ALA A 321 -16.39 -9.39 2.33
CA ALA A 321 -17.07 -10.68 2.20
C ALA A 321 -16.44 -11.58 1.12
N GLY A 322 -16.05 -11.02 -0.03
CA GLY A 322 -15.35 -11.75 -1.08
C GLY A 322 -13.97 -12.25 -0.67
N ALA A 323 -13.20 -11.45 0.08
CA ALA A 323 -11.89 -11.88 0.60
C ALA A 323 -12.05 -12.93 1.71
N GLU A 324 -13.03 -12.75 2.61
CA GLU A 324 -13.36 -13.70 3.67
C GLU A 324 -13.71 -15.07 3.11
N LYS A 325 -14.57 -15.11 2.06
CA LYS A 325 -14.91 -16.34 1.35
C LYS A 325 -13.66 -17.06 0.86
N PHE A 326 -12.76 -16.36 0.18
CA PHE A 326 -11.51 -16.93 -0.30
C PHE A 326 -10.67 -17.51 0.85
N TYR A 327 -10.48 -16.78 1.94
CA TYR A 327 -9.65 -17.26 3.07
C TYR A 327 -10.28 -18.42 3.82
N LYS A 328 -11.61 -18.54 3.88
CA LYS A 328 -12.30 -19.73 4.38
C LYS A 328 -12.03 -20.95 3.49
N GLU A 329 -12.08 -20.80 2.18
CA GLU A 329 -11.76 -21.87 1.23
C GLU A 329 -10.29 -22.33 1.32
N GLN A 330 -9.38 -21.41 1.70
CA GLN A 330 -7.97 -21.75 1.97
C GLN A 330 -7.73 -22.32 3.38
N GLY A 331 -8.75 -22.44 4.21
CA GLY A 331 -8.63 -22.97 5.59
C GLY A 331 -7.97 -22.01 6.58
N LEU A 332 -7.82 -20.73 6.26
CA LEU A 332 -7.22 -19.71 7.12
C LEU A 332 -8.21 -19.11 8.12
N LEU A 333 -9.48 -19.29 7.88
CA LEU A 333 -10.60 -18.87 8.72
C LEU A 333 -11.56 -20.03 8.95
N LYS A 334 -12.26 -20.03 10.10
CA LYS A 334 -13.30 -21.00 10.45
C LYS A 334 -14.66 -20.61 9.88
#